data_4f7dbab5568ef982db0525517165b057
#
_entry.id   4f7dbab5568ef982db0525517165b057
#
_cell.length_a   1.000
_cell.length_b   1.000
_cell.length_c   1.000
_cell.angle_alpha   90.00
_cell.angle_beta   90.00
_cell.angle_gamma   90.00
#
_symmetry.space_group_name_H-M   'P 1'
#
loop_
_entity.id
_entity.type
_entity.pdbx_description
1 polymer ?
#
loop_
_entity_poly.entity_id
_entity_poly.type
_entity_poly.pdbx_seq_one_letter_code
_entity_poly.pdbx_strand_id
1 'polypeptide(L)'
;MASLFKRISDVITANLNDLVDRVEDPERMIKQLIREMEENVSSAREGVIDAVASEKQLAKELDSQRRQASEWHDRARKALEAGNEALAREALMRKKEHDGIVANLEVSWESARRTSERLKSQLRALEMKLEEARLKKGSLVARQRAAQAREQMDQVHDKFQTGLDLNNSFGRMADKVGEMEARMEAREEVYGEYSQIEREFLKMEVNSEVEAELAALKREAARKE
;
A
#
# COMPACT_ATOMS: atom_id res chain seq x y z
N MET A 1 -3.80 1.80 -18.67
CA MET A 1 -3.86 1.72 -17.20
C MET A 1 -4.98 0.83 -16.67
N ALA A 2 -6.24 0.97 -17.15
CA ALA A 2 -7.34 0.09 -16.72
C ALA A 2 -7.08 -1.42 -16.92
N SER A 3 -6.31 -1.83 -17.95
CA SER A 3 -5.98 -3.23 -18.19
C SER A 3 -4.98 -3.83 -17.19
N LEU A 4 -4.08 -3.01 -16.62
CA LEU A 4 -3.10 -3.43 -15.62
C LEU A 4 -3.79 -3.73 -14.28
N PHE A 5 -4.63 -2.82 -13.81
CA PHE A 5 -5.42 -2.99 -12.60
C PHE A 5 -6.36 -4.20 -12.67
N LYS A 6 -6.94 -4.45 -13.85
CA LYS A 6 -7.79 -5.63 -14.07
C LYS A 6 -6.97 -6.92 -14.01
N ARG A 7 -5.81 -7.00 -14.66
CA ARG A 7 -4.93 -8.17 -14.60
C ARG A 7 -4.44 -8.48 -13.19
N ILE A 8 -4.07 -7.45 -12.43
CA ILE A 8 -3.66 -7.62 -11.02
C ILE A 8 -4.83 -8.14 -10.20
N SER A 9 -6.03 -7.60 -10.39
CA SER A 9 -7.24 -8.08 -9.72
C SER A 9 -7.58 -9.53 -10.09
N ASP A 10 -7.46 -9.89 -11.36
CA ASP A 10 -7.76 -11.24 -11.85
C ASP A 10 -6.77 -12.29 -11.30
N VAL A 11 -5.49 -11.96 -11.18
CA VAL A 11 -4.46 -12.82 -10.56
C VAL A 11 -4.71 -12.98 -9.05
N ILE A 12 -5.16 -11.94 -8.37
CA ILE A 12 -5.45 -11.96 -6.92
C ILE A 12 -6.75 -12.73 -6.62
N THR A 13 -7.73 -12.69 -7.53
CA THR A 13 -9.03 -13.37 -7.39
C THR A 13 -8.97 -14.82 -7.88
N ALA A 14 -7.98 -15.18 -8.68
CA ALA A 14 -7.70 -16.59 -8.99
C ALA A 14 -7.48 -17.32 -7.67
N ASN A 15 -8.33 -18.32 -7.42
CA ASN A 15 -8.43 -19.03 -6.15
C ASN A 15 -7.07 -19.68 -5.83
N LEU A 16 -6.26 -19.06 -4.98
CA LEU A 16 -4.95 -19.55 -4.58
C LEU A 16 -5.01 -21.00 -4.06
N ASN A 17 -6.17 -21.43 -3.54
CA ASN A 17 -6.40 -22.79 -3.10
C ASN A 17 -6.45 -23.78 -4.29
N ASP A 18 -7.12 -23.43 -5.42
CA ASP A 18 -7.22 -24.30 -6.58
C ASP A 18 -5.89 -24.45 -7.34
N LEU A 19 -5.00 -23.46 -7.17
CA LEU A 19 -3.65 -23.49 -7.78
C LEU A 19 -2.68 -24.36 -6.98
N VAL A 20 -2.82 -24.42 -5.66
CA VAL A 20 -1.95 -25.22 -4.77
C VAL A 20 -2.16 -26.73 -4.97
N ASP A 21 -3.41 -27.16 -5.24
CA ASP A 21 -3.75 -28.59 -5.36
C ASP A 21 -3.29 -29.25 -6.69
N ARG A 22 -2.79 -28.45 -7.66
CA ARG A 22 -2.46 -28.93 -9.02
C ARG A 22 -0.99 -28.79 -9.41
N VAL A 23 -0.11 -28.30 -8.55
CA VAL A 23 1.28 -27.96 -8.89
C VAL A 23 2.27 -28.76 -8.08
N GLU A 24 3.33 -29.26 -8.73
CA GLU A 24 4.41 -30.02 -8.09
C GLU A 24 5.22 -29.22 -7.03
N ASP A 25 5.31 -27.89 -7.16
CA ASP A 25 5.99 -27.01 -6.19
C ASP A 25 5.15 -25.74 -5.92
N PRO A 26 4.14 -25.82 -5.05
CA PRO A 26 3.28 -24.68 -4.70
C PRO A 26 4.06 -23.55 -4.02
N GLU A 27 5.10 -23.84 -3.25
CA GLU A 27 5.89 -22.82 -2.53
C GLU A 27 6.61 -21.89 -3.52
N ARG A 28 7.23 -22.46 -4.55
CA ARG A 28 7.93 -21.71 -5.60
C ARG A 28 6.97 -20.82 -6.38
N MET A 29 5.81 -21.36 -6.74
CA MET A 29 4.79 -20.64 -7.49
C MET A 29 4.23 -19.46 -6.69
N ILE A 30 3.91 -19.65 -5.41
CA ILE A 30 3.40 -18.55 -4.55
C ILE A 30 4.47 -17.46 -4.38
N LYS A 31 5.74 -17.83 -4.21
CA LYS A 31 6.85 -16.89 -4.15
C LYS A 31 6.95 -16.06 -5.44
N GLN A 32 6.83 -16.71 -6.59
CA GLN A 32 6.85 -16.06 -7.90
C GLN A 32 5.67 -15.06 -8.02
N LEU A 33 4.47 -15.50 -7.69
CA LEU A 33 3.26 -14.69 -7.77
C LEU A 33 3.37 -13.43 -6.89
N ILE A 34 3.89 -13.56 -5.67
CA ILE A 34 4.09 -12.41 -4.77
C ILE A 34 5.10 -11.43 -5.36
N ARG A 35 6.20 -11.89 -5.96
CA ARG A 35 7.15 -11.02 -6.64
C ARG A 35 6.51 -10.23 -7.79
N GLU A 36 5.73 -10.91 -8.63
CA GLU A 36 4.99 -10.24 -9.71
C GLU A 36 4.00 -9.21 -9.18
N MET A 37 3.33 -9.51 -8.06
CA MET A 37 2.47 -8.54 -7.39
C MET A 37 3.25 -7.34 -6.86
N GLU A 38 4.42 -7.54 -6.25
CA GLU A 38 5.30 -6.48 -5.74
C GLU A 38 5.77 -5.56 -6.87
N GLU A 39 6.21 -6.12 -7.98
CA GLU A 39 6.62 -5.38 -9.19
C GLU A 39 5.45 -4.55 -9.76
N ASN A 40 4.27 -5.16 -9.83
CA ASN A 40 3.07 -4.48 -10.31
C ASN A 40 2.62 -3.34 -9.38
N VAL A 41 2.67 -3.54 -8.06
CA VAL A 41 2.37 -2.50 -7.07
C VAL A 41 3.40 -1.36 -7.17
N SER A 42 4.68 -1.67 -7.33
CA SER A 42 5.73 -0.67 -7.56
C SER A 42 5.46 0.16 -8.81
N SER A 43 5.15 -0.49 -9.93
CA SER A 43 4.80 0.20 -11.19
C SER A 43 3.52 1.05 -11.05
N ALA A 44 2.52 0.55 -10.33
CA ALA A 44 1.30 1.32 -10.06
C ALA A 44 1.59 2.56 -9.19
N ARG A 45 2.51 2.45 -8.22
CA ARG A 45 2.94 3.57 -7.37
C ARG A 45 3.57 4.69 -8.19
N GLU A 46 4.47 4.38 -9.12
CA GLU A 46 5.05 5.36 -10.04
C GLU A 46 3.96 6.07 -10.85
N GLY A 47 3.01 5.33 -11.41
CA GLY A 47 1.89 5.92 -12.15
C GLY A 47 0.99 6.83 -11.29
N VAL A 48 0.85 6.53 -9.99
CA VAL A 48 0.14 7.42 -9.05
C VAL A 48 0.95 8.68 -8.77
N ILE A 49 2.28 8.56 -8.60
CA ILE A 49 3.18 9.70 -8.41
C ILE A 49 3.07 10.66 -9.61
N ASP A 50 3.10 10.16 -10.83
CA ASP A 50 2.99 10.96 -12.05
C ASP A 50 1.63 11.68 -12.13
N ALA A 51 0.55 11.00 -11.79
CA ALA A 51 -0.78 11.59 -11.77
C ALA A 51 -0.91 12.72 -10.73
N VAL A 52 -0.32 12.52 -9.54
CA VAL A 52 -0.27 13.54 -8.48
C VAL A 52 0.62 14.72 -8.88
N ALA A 53 1.75 14.45 -9.53
CA ALA A 53 2.64 15.49 -10.03
C ALA A 53 1.93 16.38 -11.07
N SER A 54 1.21 15.77 -12.00
CA SER A 54 0.41 16.49 -13.02
C SER A 54 -0.70 17.34 -12.38
N GLU A 55 -1.42 16.81 -11.39
CA GLU A 55 -2.41 17.55 -10.61
C GLU A 55 -1.78 18.78 -9.94
N LYS A 56 -0.65 18.61 -9.26
CA LYS A 56 0.07 19.70 -8.58
C LYS A 56 0.59 20.77 -9.54
N GLN A 57 1.02 20.35 -10.74
CA GLN A 57 1.44 21.29 -11.78
C GLN A 57 0.28 22.17 -12.26
N LEU A 58 -0.88 21.55 -12.56
CA LEU A 58 -2.09 22.28 -12.93
C LEU A 58 -2.55 23.22 -11.80
N ALA A 59 -2.48 22.79 -10.54
CA ALA A 59 -2.81 23.65 -9.40
C ALA A 59 -1.91 24.89 -9.30
N LYS A 60 -0.60 24.73 -9.54
CA LYS A 60 0.36 25.85 -9.54
C LYS A 60 0.09 26.84 -10.69
N GLU A 61 -0.22 26.31 -11.86
CA GLU A 61 -0.52 27.14 -13.01
C GLU A 61 -1.83 27.93 -12.82
N LEU A 62 -2.87 27.26 -12.32
CA LEU A 62 -4.14 27.88 -11.95
C LEU A 62 -3.93 29.02 -10.94
N ASP A 63 -3.14 28.81 -9.89
CA ASP A 63 -2.82 29.83 -8.90
C ASP A 63 -2.04 31.01 -9.52
N SER A 64 -1.12 30.75 -10.42
CA SER A 64 -0.39 31.76 -11.17
C SER A 64 -1.33 32.62 -12.02
N GLN A 65 -2.25 32.01 -12.75
CA GLN A 65 -3.21 32.73 -13.60
C GLN A 65 -4.21 33.57 -12.77
N ARG A 66 -4.65 33.06 -11.63
CA ARG A 66 -5.49 33.81 -10.68
C ARG A 66 -4.76 35.02 -10.13
N ARG A 67 -3.48 34.91 -9.79
CA ARG A 67 -2.67 36.05 -9.35
C ARG A 67 -2.55 37.11 -10.47
N GLN A 68 -2.29 36.70 -11.70
CA GLN A 68 -2.21 37.61 -12.83
C GLN A 68 -3.53 38.33 -13.08
N ALA A 69 -4.66 37.63 -13.01
CA ALA A 69 -5.98 38.26 -13.11
C ALA A 69 -6.21 39.32 -12.00
N SER A 70 -5.80 39.00 -10.76
CA SER A 70 -5.87 39.92 -9.64
C SER A 70 -4.99 41.17 -9.83
N GLU A 71 -3.75 40.98 -10.30
CA GLU A 71 -2.85 42.11 -10.61
C GLU A 71 -3.40 43.02 -11.68
N TRP A 72 -3.99 42.46 -12.76
CA TRP A 72 -4.62 43.26 -13.79
C TRP A 72 -5.85 43.99 -13.27
N HIS A 73 -6.61 43.39 -12.36
CA HIS A 73 -7.72 44.10 -11.68
C HIS A 73 -7.23 45.27 -10.86
N ASP A 74 -6.15 45.11 -10.10
CA ASP A 74 -5.56 46.20 -9.31
C ASP A 74 -5.00 47.32 -10.20
N ARG A 75 -4.39 46.99 -11.34
CA ARG A 75 -3.93 47.95 -12.34
C ARG A 75 -5.11 48.76 -12.94
N ALA A 76 -6.22 48.07 -13.23
CA ALA A 76 -7.42 48.74 -13.72
C ALA A 76 -7.97 49.73 -12.69
N ARG A 77 -8.02 49.36 -11.41
CA ARG A 77 -8.43 50.23 -10.31
C ARG A 77 -7.54 51.49 -10.22
N LYS A 78 -6.21 51.30 -10.23
CA LYS A 78 -5.25 52.42 -10.21
C LYS A 78 -5.39 53.36 -11.41
N ALA A 79 -5.66 52.80 -12.59
CA ALA A 79 -5.89 53.62 -13.78
C ALA A 79 -7.17 54.47 -13.67
N LEU A 80 -8.24 53.93 -13.09
CA LEU A 80 -9.47 54.68 -12.80
C LEU A 80 -9.25 55.77 -11.75
N GLU A 81 -8.51 55.47 -10.67
CA GLU A 81 -8.13 56.45 -9.65
C GLU A 81 -7.32 57.62 -10.25
N ALA A 82 -6.49 57.34 -11.28
CA ALA A 82 -5.75 58.35 -12.05
C ALA A 82 -6.58 59.04 -13.17
N GLY A 83 -7.87 58.77 -13.30
CA GLY A 83 -8.75 59.34 -14.31
C GLY A 83 -8.54 58.79 -15.73
N ASN A 84 -7.77 57.70 -15.90
CA ASN A 84 -7.48 57.14 -17.22
C ASN A 84 -8.38 55.91 -17.51
N GLU A 85 -9.59 56.18 -17.94
CA GLU A 85 -10.59 55.15 -18.26
C GLU A 85 -10.17 54.26 -19.42
N ALA A 86 -9.46 54.76 -20.42
CA ALA A 86 -8.98 53.95 -21.55
C ALA A 86 -8.02 52.88 -21.11
N LEU A 87 -7.03 53.23 -20.27
CA LEU A 87 -6.06 52.28 -19.69
C LEU A 87 -6.75 51.31 -18.75
N ALA A 88 -7.72 51.72 -17.97
CA ALA A 88 -8.50 50.85 -17.11
C ALA A 88 -9.26 49.78 -17.92
N ARG A 89 -9.85 50.14 -19.03
CA ARG A 89 -10.56 49.24 -19.94
C ARG A 89 -9.62 48.20 -20.56
N GLU A 90 -8.44 48.65 -20.98
CA GLU A 90 -7.39 47.72 -21.49
C GLU A 90 -6.94 46.71 -20.42
N ALA A 91 -6.68 47.17 -19.20
CA ALA A 91 -6.33 46.32 -18.07
C ALA A 91 -7.43 45.27 -17.75
N LEU A 92 -8.71 45.68 -17.82
CA LEU A 92 -9.85 44.76 -17.65
C LEU A 92 -9.97 43.75 -18.79
N MET A 93 -9.59 44.10 -20.01
CA MET A 93 -9.52 43.12 -21.11
C MET A 93 -8.46 42.06 -20.82
N ARG A 94 -7.27 42.45 -20.35
CA ARG A 94 -6.22 41.49 -19.92
C ARG A 94 -6.68 40.60 -18.77
N LYS A 95 -7.34 41.19 -17.77
CA LYS A 95 -7.95 40.39 -16.68
C LYS A 95 -8.89 39.35 -17.25
N LYS A 96 -9.77 39.71 -18.18
CA LYS A 96 -10.74 38.78 -18.77
C LYS A 96 -10.08 37.65 -19.56
N GLU A 97 -8.95 37.89 -20.22
CA GLU A 97 -8.15 36.87 -20.86
C GLU A 97 -7.67 35.85 -19.83
N HIS A 98 -7.08 36.29 -18.71
CA HIS A 98 -6.64 35.41 -17.62
C HIS A 98 -7.81 34.70 -16.95
N ASP A 99 -8.95 35.34 -16.74
CA ASP A 99 -10.16 34.69 -16.20
C ASP A 99 -10.63 33.54 -17.11
N GLY A 100 -10.55 33.71 -18.44
CA GLY A 100 -10.84 32.63 -19.39
C GLY A 100 -9.88 31.43 -19.28
N ILE A 101 -8.58 31.68 -19.09
CA ILE A 101 -7.58 30.66 -18.86
C ILE A 101 -7.85 29.95 -17.50
N VAL A 102 -8.16 30.71 -16.45
CA VAL A 102 -8.52 30.18 -15.13
C VAL A 102 -9.68 29.19 -15.23
N ALA A 103 -10.77 29.57 -15.93
CA ALA A 103 -11.94 28.69 -16.08
C ALA A 103 -11.60 27.36 -16.75
N ASN A 104 -10.75 27.36 -17.79
CA ASN A 104 -10.32 26.15 -18.47
C ASN A 104 -9.38 25.30 -17.59
N LEU A 105 -8.47 25.95 -16.86
CA LEU A 105 -7.55 25.25 -15.94
C LEU A 105 -8.27 24.64 -14.75
N GLU A 106 -9.32 25.29 -14.22
CA GLU A 106 -10.15 24.74 -13.14
C GLU A 106 -10.78 23.41 -13.52
N VAL A 107 -11.35 23.31 -14.73
CA VAL A 107 -11.93 22.06 -15.22
C VAL A 107 -10.88 20.97 -15.36
N SER A 108 -9.72 21.35 -15.91
CA SER A 108 -8.60 20.40 -16.08
C SER A 108 -8.02 19.93 -14.76
N TRP A 109 -7.80 20.85 -13.83
CA TRP A 109 -7.32 20.55 -12.49
C TRP A 109 -8.29 19.66 -11.70
N GLU A 110 -9.59 19.99 -11.73
CA GLU A 110 -10.60 19.17 -11.05
C GLU A 110 -10.66 17.75 -11.59
N SER A 111 -10.53 17.57 -12.92
CA SER A 111 -10.45 16.24 -13.55
C SER A 111 -9.19 15.47 -13.12
N ALA A 112 -8.02 16.14 -13.12
CA ALA A 112 -6.76 15.57 -12.68
C ALA A 112 -6.81 15.17 -11.19
N ARG A 113 -7.38 16.03 -10.34
CA ARG A 113 -7.58 15.78 -8.92
C ARG A 113 -8.43 14.54 -8.66
N ARG A 114 -9.59 14.43 -9.30
CA ARG A 114 -10.46 13.25 -9.17
C ARG A 114 -9.73 11.98 -9.64
N THR A 115 -8.94 12.08 -10.68
CA THR A 115 -8.16 10.96 -11.19
C THR A 115 -7.07 10.55 -10.20
N SER A 116 -6.30 11.49 -9.65
CA SER A 116 -5.25 11.22 -8.67
C SER A 116 -5.83 10.59 -7.39
N GLU A 117 -6.95 11.10 -6.88
CA GLU A 117 -7.62 10.56 -5.70
C GLU A 117 -8.10 9.11 -5.92
N ARG A 118 -8.70 8.84 -7.09
CA ARG A 118 -9.12 7.49 -7.46
C ARG A 118 -7.93 6.53 -7.55
N LEU A 119 -6.84 6.94 -8.18
CA LEU A 119 -5.63 6.12 -8.32
C LEU A 119 -4.97 5.85 -6.97
N LYS A 120 -4.90 6.84 -6.06
CA LYS A 120 -4.45 6.64 -4.68
C LYS A 120 -5.27 5.59 -3.94
N SER A 121 -6.60 5.64 -4.08
CA SER A 121 -7.50 4.67 -3.46
C SER A 121 -7.28 3.26 -4.03
N GLN A 122 -7.10 3.14 -5.34
CA GLN A 122 -6.82 1.86 -6.00
C GLN A 122 -5.46 1.30 -5.58
N LEU A 123 -4.42 2.14 -5.47
CA LEU A 123 -3.11 1.71 -4.99
C LEU A 123 -3.18 1.14 -3.57
N ARG A 124 -3.87 1.83 -2.64
CA ARG A 124 -4.07 1.30 -1.27
C ARG A 124 -4.76 -0.06 -1.27
N ALA A 125 -5.77 -0.25 -2.11
CA ALA A 125 -6.45 -1.53 -2.23
C ALA A 125 -5.51 -2.65 -2.76
N LEU A 126 -4.59 -2.32 -3.68
CA LEU A 126 -3.58 -3.27 -4.16
C LEU A 126 -2.54 -3.60 -3.08
N GLU A 127 -2.08 -2.60 -2.34
CA GLU A 127 -1.14 -2.80 -1.22
C GLU A 127 -1.75 -3.71 -0.12
N MET A 128 -3.02 -3.49 0.23
CA MET A 128 -3.73 -4.38 1.18
C MET A 128 -3.83 -5.82 0.66
N LYS A 129 -4.10 -5.99 -0.64
CA LYS A 129 -4.18 -7.33 -1.24
C LYS A 129 -2.80 -8.02 -1.32
N LEU A 130 -1.74 -7.27 -1.58
CA LEU A 130 -0.38 -7.80 -1.52
C LEU A 130 -0.05 -8.31 -0.11
N GLU A 131 -0.42 -7.55 0.92
CA GLU A 131 -0.21 -7.96 2.31
C GLU A 131 -1.03 -9.20 2.66
N GLU A 132 -2.30 -9.26 2.26
CA GLU A 132 -3.12 -10.46 2.40
C GLU A 132 -2.48 -11.70 1.73
N ALA A 133 -1.92 -11.52 0.53
CA ALA A 133 -1.23 -12.59 -0.19
C ALA A 133 0.03 -13.08 0.55
N ARG A 134 0.79 -12.14 1.16
CA ARG A 134 1.96 -12.47 1.98
C ARG A 134 1.59 -13.28 3.23
N LEU A 135 0.51 -12.90 3.91
CA LEU A 135 0.00 -13.65 5.08
C LEU A 135 -0.48 -15.04 4.66
N LYS A 136 -1.24 -15.14 3.57
CA LYS A 136 -1.70 -16.43 3.04
C LYS A 136 -0.53 -17.35 2.64
N LYS A 137 0.54 -16.80 2.06
CA LYS A 137 1.76 -17.56 1.76
C LYS A 137 2.28 -18.29 3.00
N GLY A 138 2.40 -17.57 4.14
CA GLY A 138 2.89 -18.17 5.39
C GLY A 138 2.07 -19.40 5.81
N SER A 139 0.74 -19.27 5.77
CA SER A 139 -0.17 -20.36 6.14
C SER A 139 -0.14 -21.54 5.15
N LEU A 140 0.00 -21.27 3.85
CA LEU A 140 0.08 -22.31 2.82
C LEU A 140 1.39 -23.09 2.91
N VAL A 141 2.50 -22.42 3.11
CA VAL A 141 3.82 -23.07 3.33
C VAL A 141 3.80 -23.92 4.59
N ALA A 142 3.19 -23.44 5.67
CA ALA A 142 3.05 -24.20 6.90
C ALA A 142 2.21 -25.48 6.70
N ARG A 143 1.06 -25.38 5.99
CA ARG A 143 0.21 -26.54 5.66
C ARG A 143 0.93 -27.56 4.78
N GLN A 144 1.66 -27.10 3.77
CA GLN A 144 2.44 -27.98 2.89
C GLN A 144 3.50 -28.76 3.68
N ARG A 145 4.25 -28.09 4.56
CA ARG A 145 5.24 -28.75 5.42
C ARG A 145 4.59 -29.77 6.36
N ALA A 146 3.43 -29.45 6.92
CA ALA A 146 2.67 -30.38 7.74
C ALA A 146 2.17 -31.58 6.93
N ALA A 147 1.73 -31.40 5.69
CA ALA A 147 1.32 -32.48 4.80
C ALA A 147 2.50 -33.36 4.43
N GLN A 148 3.66 -32.81 4.05
CA GLN A 148 4.88 -33.53 3.76
C GLN A 148 5.40 -34.36 4.99
N ALA A 149 5.29 -33.76 6.18
CA ALA A 149 5.66 -34.46 7.42
C ALA A 149 4.73 -35.67 7.68
N ARG A 150 3.41 -35.52 7.42
CA ARG A 150 2.46 -36.64 7.52
C ARG A 150 2.76 -37.73 6.51
N GLU A 151 3.00 -37.38 5.26
CA GLU A 151 3.35 -38.35 4.21
C GLU A 151 4.63 -39.09 4.54
N GLN A 152 5.66 -38.42 5.10
CA GLN A 152 6.87 -39.09 5.59
C GLN A 152 6.59 -40.03 6.77
N MET A 153 5.68 -39.67 7.66
CA MET A 153 5.23 -40.51 8.77
C MET A 153 4.50 -41.78 8.25
N ASP A 154 3.60 -41.61 7.29
CA ASP A 154 2.85 -42.71 6.69
C ASP A 154 3.80 -43.67 5.96
N GLN A 155 4.76 -43.17 5.20
CA GLN A 155 5.81 -44.02 4.57
C GLN A 155 6.68 -44.76 5.58
N VAL A 156 6.95 -44.18 6.73
CA VAL A 156 7.66 -44.84 7.82
C VAL A 156 6.76 -45.91 8.47
N HIS A 157 5.49 -45.60 8.66
CA HIS A 157 4.51 -46.53 9.21
C HIS A 157 4.35 -47.79 8.33
N ASP A 158 4.25 -47.60 7.00
CA ASP A 158 4.17 -48.69 6.02
C ASP A 158 5.45 -49.55 6.02
N LYS A 159 6.62 -48.92 6.12
CA LYS A 159 7.91 -49.65 6.28
C LYS A 159 7.99 -50.41 7.60
N PHE A 160 7.34 -49.91 8.65
CA PHE A 160 7.23 -50.53 9.94
C PHE A 160 6.35 -51.79 9.92
N GLN A 161 5.22 -51.73 9.20
CA GLN A 161 4.33 -52.89 9.03
C GLN A 161 4.94 -53.99 8.16
N THR A 162 5.87 -53.65 7.23
CA THR A 162 6.54 -54.60 6.36
C THR A 162 7.79 -55.25 6.98
N GLY A 163 8.10 -55.06 8.26
CA GLY A 163 9.06 -55.87 9.03
C GLY A 163 10.54 -55.60 8.74
N LEU A 164 10.91 -54.46 8.20
CA LEU A 164 12.29 -54.09 7.92
C LEU A 164 12.89 -53.21 9.04
N ASP A 165 13.78 -53.83 9.82
CA ASP A 165 14.80 -53.19 10.69
C ASP A 165 14.33 -52.18 11.74
N LEU A 166 13.70 -52.68 12.77
CA LEU A 166 13.12 -51.92 13.88
C LEU A 166 14.13 -51.15 14.74
N ASN A 167 15.36 -51.65 14.91
CA ASN A 167 16.27 -51.11 15.94
C ASN A 167 17.07 -49.88 15.51
N ASN A 168 17.32 -49.68 14.21
CA ASN A 168 18.10 -48.54 13.69
C ASN A 168 17.26 -47.34 13.28
N SER A 169 15.94 -47.53 13.14
CA SER A 169 15.04 -46.50 12.69
C SER A 169 14.51 -45.62 13.82
N PHE A 170 14.34 -46.17 15.02
CA PHE A 170 13.90 -45.39 16.20
C PHE A 170 14.91 -44.35 16.66
N GLY A 171 16.20 -44.67 16.68
CA GLY A 171 17.24 -43.71 17.04
C GLY A 171 17.29 -42.49 16.09
N ARG A 172 17.29 -42.77 14.79
CA ARG A 172 17.32 -41.68 13.75
C ARG A 172 16.07 -40.84 13.70
N MET A 173 14.93 -41.38 14.11
CA MET A 173 13.66 -40.64 14.13
C MET A 173 13.53 -39.78 15.37
N ALA A 174 13.97 -40.24 16.53
CA ALA A 174 14.05 -39.42 17.76
C ALA A 174 15.01 -38.26 17.57
N ASP A 175 16.16 -38.47 16.93
CA ASP A 175 17.11 -37.41 16.60
C ASP A 175 16.53 -36.38 15.63
N LYS A 176 15.76 -36.81 14.64
CA LYS A 176 15.16 -35.92 13.64
C LYS A 176 13.95 -35.14 14.17
N VAL A 177 13.16 -35.72 15.06
CA VAL A 177 12.09 -35.03 15.78
C VAL A 177 12.70 -34.02 16.75
N GLY A 178 13.72 -34.37 17.50
CA GLY A 178 14.44 -33.42 18.37
C GLY A 178 15.10 -32.25 17.62
N GLU A 179 15.65 -32.53 16.44
CA GLU A 179 16.19 -31.45 15.57
C GLU A 179 15.08 -30.53 15.03
N MET A 180 13.90 -31.05 14.71
CA MET A 180 12.74 -30.25 14.27
C MET A 180 12.16 -29.45 15.43
N GLU A 181 12.04 -30.00 16.62
CA GLU A 181 11.57 -29.28 17.82
C GLU A 181 12.54 -28.17 18.20
N ALA A 182 13.84 -28.44 18.24
CA ALA A 182 14.86 -27.43 18.50
C ALA A 182 14.89 -26.33 17.44
N ARG A 183 14.63 -26.65 16.17
CA ARG A 183 14.48 -25.62 15.10
C ARG A 183 13.18 -24.83 15.22
N MET A 184 12.10 -25.40 15.72
CA MET A 184 10.87 -24.68 15.99
C MET A 184 11.03 -23.75 17.20
N GLU A 185 11.60 -24.24 18.31
CA GLU A 185 11.91 -23.42 19.49
C GLU A 185 12.88 -22.28 19.17
N ALA A 186 13.97 -22.55 18.46
CA ALA A 186 14.91 -21.52 18.03
C ALA A 186 14.26 -20.47 17.10
N ARG A 187 13.28 -20.88 16.30
CA ARG A 187 12.53 -19.97 15.44
C ARG A 187 11.52 -19.12 16.23
N GLU A 188 10.86 -19.72 17.20
CA GLU A 188 9.93 -19.02 18.08
C GLU A 188 10.66 -18.02 18.98
N GLU A 189 11.86 -18.38 19.46
CA GLU A 189 12.75 -17.50 20.21
C GLU A 189 13.26 -16.31 19.36
N VAL A 190 13.75 -16.55 18.14
CA VAL A 190 14.28 -15.51 17.24
C VAL A 190 13.18 -14.61 16.68
N TYR A 191 12.02 -15.14 16.33
CA TYR A 191 10.91 -14.35 15.76
C TYR A 191 9.91 -13.87 16.81
N GLY A 192 9.81 -14.56 17.96
CA GLY A 192 8.98 -14.15 19.09
C GLY A 192 9.47 -12.87 19.76
N GLU A 193 10.78 -12.74 19.96
CA GLU A 193 11.39 -11.51 20.51
C GLU A 193 11.22 -10.30 19.58
N TYR A 194 11.43 -10.48 18.27
CA TYR A 194 11.23 -9.38 17.30
C TYR A 194 9.78 -8.88 17.28
N SER A 195 8.81 -9.78 17.32
CA SER A 195 7.39 -9.39 17.32
C SER A 195 6.91 -8.81 18.65
N GLN A 196 7.60 -9.08 19.75
CA GLN A 196 7.30 -8.52 21.07
C GLN A 196 7.83 -7.09 21.19
N ILE A 197 9.05 -6.85 20.74
CA ILE A 197 9.68 -5.53 20.72
C ILE A 197 8.92 -4.58 19.78
N GLU A 198 8.55 -5.01 18.57
CA GLU A 198 7.73 -4.22 17.65
C GLU A 198 6.35 -3.89 18.24
N ARG A 199 5.71 -4.84 18.93
CA ARG A 199 4.43 -4.58 19.63
C ARG A 199 4.56 -3.63 20.81
N GLU A 200 5.68 -3.63 21.52
CA GLU A 200 5.93 -2.67 22.60
C GLU A 200 6.22 -1.27 22.05
N PHE A 201 6.97 -1.14 20.96
CA PHE A 201 7.18 0.14 20.29
C PHE A 201 5.88 0.71 19.72
N LEU A 202 5.06 -0.11 19.09
CA LEU A 202 3.75 0.31 18.58
C LEU A 202 2.82 0.77 19.71
N LYS A 203 2.84 0.09 20.86
CA LYS A 203 2.08 0.52 22.05
C LYS A 203 2.59 1.82 22.63
N MET A 204 3.91 2.05 22.61
CA MET A 204 4.50 3.32 23.08
C MET A 204 4.15 4.49 22.14
N GLU A 205 4.20 4.30 20.81
CA GLU A 205 3.80 5.32 19.84
C GLU A 205 2.32 5.68 19.98
N VAL A 206 1.43 4.68 20.02
CA VAL A 206 -0.01 4.90 20.19
C VAL A 206 -0.33 5.59 21.52
N ASN A 207 0.32 5.21 22.62
CA ASN A 207 0.14 5.89 23.91
C ASN A 207 0.64 7.34 23.88
N SER A 208 1.75 7.63 23.21
CA SER A 208 2.28 9.00 23.07
C SER A 208 1.33 9.90 22.25
N GLU A 209 0.75 9.40 21.17
CA GLU A 209 -0.24 10.13 20.37
C GLU A 209 -1.54 10.38 21.13
N VAL A 210 -2.04 9.38 21.86
CA VAL A 210 -3.26 9.51 22.69
C VAL A 210 -3.05 10.49 23.86
N GLU A 211 -1.87 10.49 24.50
CA GLU A 211 -1.53 11.45 25.54
C GLU A 211 -1.41 12.89 25.01
N ALA A 212 -0.84 13.07 23.81
CA ALA A 212 -0.77 14.37 23.16
C ALA A 212 -2.16 14.93 22.80
N GLU A 213 -3.04 14.07 22.31
CA GLU A 213 -4.41 14.43 21.95
C GLU A 213 -5.26 14.72 23.20
N LEU A 214 -5.08 13.94 24.27
CA LEU A 214 -5.70 14.19 25.58
C LEU A 214 -5.25 15.54 26.18
N ALA A 215 -3.97 15.88 26.06
CA ALA A 215 -3.43 17.15 26.52
C ALA A 215 -3.98 18.33 25.69
N ALA A 216 -4.19 18.15 24.37
CA ALA A 216 -4.81 19.12 23.50
C ALA A 216 -6.28 19.37 23.88
N LEU A 217 -7.05 18.31 24.09
CA LEU A 217 -8.45 18.40 24.54
C LEU A 217 -8.60 19.04 25.92
N LYS A 218 -7.69 18.75 26.87
CA LYS A 218 -7.68 19.41 28.18
C LYS A 218 -7.41 20.91 28.08
N ARG A 219 -6.52 21.35 27.17
CA ARG A 219 -6.25 22.78 26.91
C ARG A 219 -7.44 23.48 26.25
N GLU A 220 -8.16 22.77 25.39
CA GLU A 220 -9.35 23.30 24.73
C GLU A 220 -10.55 23.43 25.69
N ALA A 221 -10.70 22.48 26.61
CA ALA A 221 -11.70 22.53 27.68
C ALA A 221 -11.43 23.68 28.67
N ALA A 222 -10.16 23.88 29.05
CA ALA A 222 -9.76 24.97 29.96
C ALA A 222 -9.83 26.38 29.34
N ARG A 223 -10.02 26.52 28.03
CA ARG A 223 -10.23 27.80 27.33
C ARG A 223 -11.71 28.20 27.21
N LYS A 224 -12.62 27.31 27.57
CA LYS A 224 -14.09 27.53 27.52
C LYS A 224 -14.73 27.83 28.86
N GLU A 225 -13.94 27.88 29.93
CA GLU A 225 -14.26 28.50 31.22
C GLU A 225 -13.63 29.91 31.32
#